data_84c9ee285dc1a1ea20f2112c06574f20
#
_entry.id   84c9ee285dc1a1ea20f2112c06574f20
#
_cell.length_a   1.000
_cell.length_b   1.000
_cell.length_c   1.000
_cell.angle_alpha   90.00
_cell.angle_beta   90.00
_cell.angle_gamma   90.00
#
_symmetry.space_group_name_H-M   'P 1'
#
loop_
_entity.id
_entity.type
_entity.pdbx_description
1 polymer ?
#
loop_
_entity_poly.entity_id
_entity_poly.type
_entity_poly.pdbx_seq_one_letter_code
_entity_poly.pdbx_strand_id
1 'polypeptide(L)'
;MSNLKVALLSYRSNPFSGGQGIYVKYLSRSLVKLGHEVTVFSGPPYPDLDSRVKLVKVPSLDLYSKKNKFSDVSIKELRNFLNFYEWISINSGGFSEPYTFGKRIKKLLKNKLNEFDVIHDNQSLCYELLYFQKKIPLITTIHHPISKDLKYELKSIKSIFLKLLKIRWHSFLWMQTFVAKRLKNIIAVSSSSKKDIHEDFKVDLKRISVILNGIDNEIFFPQNDKTVTKRIVTTASADVPLKGLDFLLDAFSNLSKQYSDLELHVIGGKKEGGHTHRKIMELNIEKKVFFNNDLTFDEVRDVYCSADLVVIPSLYEGFGFAVGEAMACNKAVVTTDGGAIPEVIGDCGIVVNTEDSLQLEEGIKKLFKDEVLKSKLADKGYERAVRFLNWDTVASEVTKVYEESIKSFKK
;
A
#
# COMPACT_ATOMS: atom_id res chain seq x y z
N MET A 1 -6.41 18.38 -22.79
CA MET A 1 -6.82 18.27 -21.38
C MET A 1 -6.70 19.64 -20.75
N SER A 2 -7.69 20.08 -19.96
CA SER A 2 -7.61 21.36 -19.25
C SER A 2 -6.54 21.27 -18.15
N ASN A 3 -5.76 22.33 -17.99
CA ASN A 3 -4.82 22.46 -16.87
C ASN A 3 -5.65 22.66 -15.58
N LEU A 4 -5.65 21.68 -14.68
CA LEU A 4 -6.43 21.71 -13.43
C LEU A 4 -5.54 22.04 -12.24
N LYS A 5 -6.09 22.78 -11.28
CA LYS A 5 -5.50 23.03 -9.97
C LYS A 5 -6.03 22.00 -8.98
N VAL A 6 -5.17 21.05 -8.59
CA VAL A 6 -5.52 19.89 -7.76
C VAL A 6 -5.01 20.06 -6.34
N ALA A 7 -5.91 19.96 -5.35
CA ALA A 7 -5.54 19.81 -3.94
C ALA A 7 -5.55 18.33 -3.56
N LEU A 8 -4.39 17.71 -3.41
CA LEU A 8 -4.24 16.31 -3.00
C LEU A 8 -4.03 16.24 -1.49
N LEU A 9 -4.95 15.57 -0.79
CA LEU A 9 -4.95 15.49 0.67
C LEU A 9 -4.46 14.11 1.14
N SER A 10 -3.53 14.08 2.09
CA SER A 10 -3.06 12.83 2.70
C SER A 10 -2.75 13.04 4.18
N TYR A 11 -3.42 12.32 5.05
CA TYR A 11 -3.19 12.47 6.48
C TYR A 11 -1.82 11.94 6.92
N ARG A 12 -1.23 11.07 6.11
CA ARG A 12 0.06 10.44 6.35
C ARG A 12 0.68 9.98 5.02
N SER A 13 1.96 10.26 4.79
CA SER A 13 2.63 9.95 3.52
C SER A 13 4.06 9.50 3.76
N ASN A 14 4.25 8.34 4.39
CA ASN A 14 5.61 7.81 4.60
C ASN A 14 6.28 7.59 3.23
N PRO A 15 7.44 8.20 2.97
CA PRO A 15 8.12 8.09 1.67
C PRO A 15 8.75 6.71 1.41
N PHE A 16 8.99 5.92 2.47
CA PHE A 16 9.73 4.65 2.39
C PHE A 16 8.87 3.41 2.60
N SER A 17 7.65 3.56 3.12
CA SER A 17 6.80 2.41 3.43
C SER A 17 5.32 2.76 3.35
N GLY A 18 4.52 1.77 2.94
CA GLY A 18 3.07 1.89 2.85
C GLY A 18 2.58 2.50 1.52
N GLY A 19 1.56 1.87 0.95
CA GLY A 19 1.02 2.22 -0.37
C GLY A 19 0.50 3.65 -0.49
N GLN A 20 0.04 4.27 0.61
CA GLN A 20 -0.52 5.63 0.58
C GLN A 20 0.53 6.71 0.26
N GLY A 21 1.75 6.60 0.83
CA GLY A 21 2.83 7.54 0.54
C GLY A 21 3.35 7.39 -0.89
N ILE A 22 3.51 6.16 -1.34
CA ILE A 22 3.89 5.81 -2.72
C ILE A 22 2.86 6.38 -3.71
N TYR A 23 1.58 6.18 -3.44
CA TYR A 23 0.50 6.72 -4.27
C TYR A 23 0.57 8.25 -4.43
N VAL A 24 0.72 8.97 -3.31
CA VAL A 24 0.82 10.44 -3.33
C VAL A 24 2.03 10.92 -4.13
N LYS A 25 3.20 10.30 -3.91
CA LYS A 25 4.45 10.63 -4.60
C LYS A 25 4.30 10.51 -6.11
N TYR A 26 3.89 9.37 -6.58
CA TYR A 26 3.88 9.10 -8.02
C TYR A 26 2.68 9.67 -8.75
N LEU A 27 1.49 9.65 -8.16
CA LEU A 27 0.32 10.30 -8.75
C LEU A 27 0.57 11.80 -8.92
N SER A 28 1.07 12.50 -7.89
CA SER A 28 1.33 13.93 -7.97
C SER A 28 2.39 14.26 -9.05
N ARG A 29 3.47 13.45 -9.16
CA ARG A 29 4.49 13.57 -10.21
C ARG A 29 3.88 13.44 -11.61
N SER A 30 3.08 12.41 -11.84
CA SER A 30 2.48 12.16 -13.15
C SER A 30 1.38 13.16 -13.50
N LEU A 31 0.61 13.66 -12.53
CA LEU A 31 -0.35 14.74 -12.76
C LEU A 31 0.35 16.03 -13.21
N VAL A 32 1.50 16.38 -12.62
CA VAL A 32 2.30 17.54 -13.06
C VAL A 32 2.90 17.30 -14.44
N LYS A 33 3.35 16.07 -14.77
CA LYS A 33 3.77 15.72 -16.14
C LYS A 33 2.65 15.94 -17.17
N LEU A 34 1.38 15.73 -16.81
CA LEU A 34 0.21 15.99 -17.65
C LEU A 34 -0.17 17.49 -17.75
N GLY A 35 0.54 18.37 -17.03
CA GLY A 35 0.33 19.82 -17.07
C GLY A 35 -0.61 20.35 -15.98
N HIS A 36 -0.98 19.55 -14.97
CA HIS A 36 -1.79 20.03 -13.85
C HIS A 36 -0.93 20.76 -12.80
N GLU A 37 -1.53 21.70 -12.09
CA GLU A 37 -0.94 22.34 -10.91
C GLU A 37 -1.34 21.55 -9.66
N VAL A 38 -0.38 20.86 -9.02
CA VAL A 38 -0.67 19.99 -7.88
C VAL A 38 -0.12 20.58 -6.58
N THR A 39 -1.01 20.72 -5.59
CA THR A 39 -0.63 21.03 -4.21
C THR A 39 -0.98 19.87 -3.30
N VAL A 40 0.02 19.26 -2.70
CA VAL A 40 -0.13 18.17 -1.72
C VAL A 40 -0.21 18.77 -0.32
N PHE A 41 -1.30 18.46 0.39
CA PHE A 41 -1.47 18.77 1.82
C PHE A 41 -1.25 17.48 2.61
N SER A 42 -0.13 17.39 3.30
CA SER A 42 0.22 16.15 4.03
C SER A 42 0.44 16.37 5.52
N GLY A 43 -0.09 15.44 6.32
CA GLY A 43 0.38 15.20 7.70
C GLY A 43 1.69 14.42 7.71
N PRO A 44 2.41 14.40 8.86
CA PRO A 44 3.63 13.63 9.01
C PRO A 44 3.36 12.11 9.09
N PRO A 45 4.35 11.27 8.69
CA PRO A 45 5.57 11.65 8.01
C PRO A 45 5.29 12.23 6.62
N TYR A 46 6.06 13.26 6.26
CA TYR A 46 5.83 13.99 5.01
C TYR A 46 6.39 13.22 3.81
N PRO A 47 5.74 13.33 2.63
CA PRO A 47 6.21 12.67 1.43
C PRO A 47 7.47 13.35 0.87
N ASP A 48 8.29 12.57 0.16
CA ASP A 48 9.30 13.05 -0.76
C ASP A 48 8.66 13.21 -2.14
N LEU A 49 8.56 14.44 -2.66
CA LEU A 49 7.81 14.81 -3.85
C LEU A 49 8.71 15.37 -4.95
N ASP A 50 8.26 15.26 -6.19
CA ASP A 50 8.83 15.98 -7.34
C ASP A 50 8.88 17.49 -7.06
N SER A 51 9.97 18.14 -7.43
CA SER A 51 10.22 19.57 -7.16
C SER A 51 9.16 20.52 -7.73
N ARG A 52 8.40 20.08 -8.73
CA ARG A 52 7.29 20.81 -9.34
C ARG A 52 5.99 20.75 -8.54
N VAL A 53 5.90 19.80 -7.58
CA VAL A 53 4.72 19.62 -6.72
C VAL A 53 4.85 20.48 -5.48
N LYS A 54 3.86 21.32 -5.21
CA LYS A 54 3.83 22.15 -4.01
C LYS A 54 3.45 21.31 -2.79
N LEU A 55 4.29 21.27 -1.76
CA LEU A 55 3.97 20.64 -0.47
C LEU A 55 3.51 21.67 0.57
N VAL A 56 2.33 21.45 1.13
CA VAL A 56 1.82 22.18 2.30
C VAL A 56 1.79 21.22 3.49
N LYS A 57 2.69 21.40 4.43
CA LYS A 57 2.77 20.59 5.64
C LYS A 57 1.61 20.92 6.58
N VAL A 58 0.86 19.88 6.97
CA VAL A 58 -0.24 19.96 7.96
C VAL A 58 0.30 19.40 9.28
N PRO A 59 0.77 20.26 10.20
CA PRO A 59 1.48 19.79 11.38
C PRO A 59 0.56 19.00 12.32
N SER A 60 1.09 17.94 12.92
CA SER A 60 0.51 17.18 14.04
C SER A 60 1.60 16.88 15.06
N LEU A 61 1.27 16.15 16.13
CA LEU A 61 2.27 15.73 17.12
C LEU A 61 3.26 14.68 16.58
N ASP A 62 2.93 14.00 15.49
CA ASP A 62 3.72 12.90 14.94
C ASP A 62 4.18 11.88 16.00
N LEU A 63 3.21 11.41 16.79
CA LEU A 63 3.48 10.56 17.95
C LEU A 63 4.11 9.21 17.62
N TYR A 64 4.01 8.78 16.36
CA TYR A 64 4.63 7.52 15.91
C TYR A 64 6.14 7.64 15.68
N SER A 65 6.67 8.83 15.42
CA SER A 65 8.11 9.07 15.31
C SER A 65 8.80 9.25 16.68
N LYS A 66 8.02 9.53 17.75
CA LYS A 66 8.54 9.77 19.09
C LYS A 66 8.90 8.46 19.80
N LYS A 67 10.04 8.43 20.48
CA LYS A 67 10.48 7.25 21.26
C LYS A 67 9.52 6.96 22.40
N ASN A 68 9.10 7.98 23.14
CA ASN A 68 8.09 7.87 24.18
C ASN A 68 6.92 8.81 23.88
N LYS A 69 5.79 8.21 23.52
CA LYS A 69 4.57 8.91 23.11
C LYS A 69 3.93 9.72 24.24
N PHE A 70 4.27 9.43 25.49
CA PHE A 70 3.74 10.10 26.67
C PHE A 70 4.63 11.28 27.09
N SER A 71 5.93 11.07 27.26
CA SER A 71 6.86 12.05 27.84
C SER A 71 7.49 13.01 26.81
N ASP A 72 7.58 12.60 25.53
CA ASP A 72 8.26 13.38 24.49
C ASP A 72 7.36 14.48 23.88
N VAL A 73 6.31 14.87 24.60
CA VAL A 73 5.39 15.94 24.21
C VAL A 73 5.43 17.05 25.25
N SER A 74 5.70 18.28 24.81
CA SER A 74 5.79 19.44 25.71
C SER A 74 4.39 19.95 26.10
N ILE A 75 4.28 20.55 27.29
CA ILE A 75 3.04 21.21 27.75
C ILE A 75 2.59 22.30 26.77
N LYS A 76 3.53 22.97 26.10
CA LYS A 76 3.24 24.00 25.10
C LYS A 76 2.51 23.42 23.89
N GLU A 77 2.91 22.23 23.41
CA GLU A 77 2.24 21.52 22.31
C GLU A 77 0.84 21.09 22.71
N LEU A 78 0.63 20.67 23.97
CA LEU A 78 -0.68 20.23 24.48
C LEU A 78 -1.68 21.36 24.72
N ARG A 79 -1.28 22.63 24.69
CA ARG A 79 -2.23 23.77 24.71
C ARG A 79 -3.12 23.81 23.48
N ASN A 80 -2.70 23.21 22.38
CA ASN A 80 -3.56 23.04 21.20
C ASN A 80 -4.52 21.87 21.44
N PHE A 81 -5.82 22.12 21.38
CA PHE A 81 -6.87 21.11 21.63
C PHE A 81 -6.73 19.87 20.74
N LEU A 82 -6.40 20.02 19.45
CA LEU A 82 -6.24 18.88 18.55
C LEU A 82 -4.99 18.06 18.92
N ASN A 83 -3.91 18.69 19.34
CA ASN A 83 -2.72 18.01 19.83
C ASN A 83 -3.00 17.26 21.14
N PHE A 84 -3.71 17.88 22.06
CA PHE A 84 -4.14 17.25 23.30
C PHE A 84 -5.03 16.02 23.04
N TYR A 85 -5.96 16.15 22.09
CA TYR A 85 -6.81 15.03 21.69
C TYR A 85 -5.99 13.88 21.05
N GLU A 86 -4.99 14.19 20.20
CA GLU A 86 -4.08 13.18 19.64
C GLU A 86 -3.32 12.44 20.75
N TRP A 87 -2.77 13.20 21.69
CA TRP A 87 -2.01 12.67 22.81
C TRP A 87 -2.84 11.73 23.69
N ILE A 88 -4.04 12.14 24.11
CA ILE A 88 -4.95 11.28 24.88
C ILE A 88 -5.35 10.05 24.05
N SER A 89 -5.71 10.23 22.80
CA SER A 89 -6.17 9.14 21.95
C SER A 89 -5.12 8.04 21.84
N ILE A 90 -3.87 8.39 21.52
CA ILE A 90 -2.83 7.39 21.33
C ILE A 90 -2.44 6.70 22.64
N ASN A 91 -2.35 7.46 23.74
CA ASN A 91 -2.02 6.93 25.06
C ASN A 91 -3.15 6.07 25.66
N SER A 92 -4.39 6.21 25.14
CA SER A 92 -5.51 5.32 25.44
C SER A 92 -5.72 4.21 24.41
N GLY A 93 -4.72 3.96 23.55
CA GLY A 93 -4.77 2.91 22.53
C GLY A 93 -5.59 3.24 21.29
N GLY A 94 -5.91 4.51 21.02
CA GLY A 94 -6.66 4.94 19.82
C GLY A 94 -5.76 5.47 18.71
N PHE A 95 -6.36 5.67 17.53
CA PHE A 95 -5.73 6.26 16.35
C PHE A 95 -6.59 7.42 15.83
N SER A 96 -6.17 8.64 16.09
CA SER A 96 -6.97 9.85 15.81
C SER A 96 -6.47 10.68 14.63
N GLU A 97 -5.36 10.30 14.00
CA GLU A 97 -4.72 11.10 12.94
C GLU A 97 -5.67 11.48 11.80
N PRO A 98 -6.50 10.58 11.21
CA PRO A 98 -7.40 10.98 10.14
C PRO A 98 -8.43 12.04 10.58
N TYR A 99 -8.93 11.95 11.82
CA TYR A 99 -9.88 12.90 12.38
C TYR A 99 -9.26 14.29 12.58
N THR A 100 -8.10 14.34 13.24
CA THR A 100 -7.43 15.61 13.55
C THR A 100 -6.86 16.27 12.30
N PHE A 101 -6.39 15.48 11.33
CA PHE A 101 -6.02 15.95 10.00
C PHE A 101 -7.20 16.67 9.34
N GLY A 102 -8.39 16.06 9.34
CA GLY A 102 -9.59 16.67 8.77
C GLY A 102 -9.88 18.06 9.37
N LYS A 103 -9.80 18.20 10.71
CA LYS A 103 -10.00 19.49 11.39
C LYS A 103 -8.98 20.54 10.95
N ARG A 104 -7.70 20.14 10.85
CA ARG A 104 -6.61 21.05 10.43
C ARG A 104 -6.76 21.45 8.96
N ILE A 105 -7.06 20.49 8.08
CA ILE A 105 -7.22 20.75 6.64
C ILE A 105 -8.42 21.69 6.38
N LYS A 106 -9.53 21.50 7.09
CA LYS A 106 -10.68 22.42 6.98
C LYS A 106 -10.29 23.84 7.38
N LYS A 107 -9.52 24.00 8.45
CA LYS A 107 -9.05 25.34 8.90
C LYS A 107 -8.16 25.99 7.83
N LEU A 108 -7.30 25.21 7.14
CA LEU A 108 -6.40 25.70 6.10
C LEU A 108 -7.14 26.04 4.80
N LEU A 109 -8.10 25.19 4.37
CA LEU A 109 -8.68 25.27 3.04
C LEU A 109 -10.01 26.03 2.97
N LYS A 110 -10.76 26.23 4.07
CA LYS A 110 -12.13 26.77 4.04
C LYS A 110 -12.29 28.11 3.28
N ASN A 111 -11.25 28.95 3.27
CA ASN A 111 -11.25 30.25 2.60
C ASN A 111 -10.41 30.25 1.31
N LYS A 112 -9.92 29.11 0.85
CA LYS A 112 -9.02 28.93 -0.30
C LYS A 112 -9.56 27.91 -1.30
N LEU A 113 -10.79 27.48 -1.18
CA LEU A 113 -11.38 26.47 -2.06
C LEU A 113 -11.43 26.93 -3.52
N ASN A 114 -11.59 28.24 -3.74
CA ASN A 114 -11.58 28.86 -5.08
C ASN A 114 -10.19 28.88 -5.77
N GLU A 115 -9.12 28.56 -5.03
CA GLU A 115 -7.78 28.39 -5.61
C GLU A 115 -7.62 27.04 -6.33
N PHE A 116 -8.58 26.12 -6.20
CA PHE A 116 -8.54 24.75 -6.72
C PHE A 116 -9.76 24.43 -7.57
N ASP A 117 -9.59 23.54 -8.55
CA ASP A 117 -10.66 23.00 -9.38
C ASP A 117 -11.25 21.73 -8.77
N VAL A 118 -10.43 20.97 -8.03
CA VAL A 118 -10.78 19.67 -7.45
C VAL A 118 -9.97 19.37 -6.20
N ILE A 119 -10.61 18.68 -5.24
CA ILE A 119 -9.95 18.06 -4.10
C ILE A 119 -9.89 16.55 -4.32
N HIS A 120 -8.72 15.98 -4.13
CA HIS A 120 -8.52 14.53 -4.10
C HIS A 120 -8.01 14.08 -2.73
N ASP A 121 -8.81 13.32 -2.01
CA ASP A 121 -8.46 12.75 -0.71
C ASP A 121 -7.83 11.36 -0.87
N ASN A 122 -6.67 11.16 -0.27
CA ASN A 122 -5.98 9.87 -0.22
C ASN A 122 -6.36 9.14 1.08
N GLN A 123 -7.54 8.54 1.07
CA GLN A 123 -8.09 7.67 2.14
C GLN A 123 -8.07 8.26 3.57
N SER A 124 -8.14 9.57 3.75
CA SER A 124 -8.35 10.10 5.10
C SER A 124 -9.74 9.78 5.61
N LEU A 125 -10.73 9.87 4.73
CA LEU A 125 -12.15 9.62 5.01
C LEU A 125 -12.62 10.38 6.27
N CYS A 126 -12.09 11.59 6.47
CA CYS A 126 -12.44 12.45 7.58
C CYS A 126 -13.81 13.14 7.37
N TYR A 127 -14.47 13.52 8.45
CA TYR A 127 -15.80 14.16 8.38
C TYR A 127 -15.84 15.43 7.52
N GLU A 128 -14.73 16.15 7.43
CA GLU A 128 -14.61 17.41 6.72
C GLU A 128 -14.74 17.24 5.20
N LEU A 129 -14.52 16.05 4.66
CA LEU A 129 -14.78 15.75 3.26
C LEU A 129 -16.25 15.97 2.89
N LEU A 130 -17.18 15.71 3.81
CA LEU A 130 -18.62 15.97 3.61
C LEU A 130 -18.95 17.47 3.52
N TYR A 131 -18.12 18.32 4.12
CA TYR A 131 -18.22 19.78 3.94
C TYR A 131 -17.64 20.18 2.59
N PHE A 132 -16.45 19.66 2.22
CA PHE A 132 -15.78 20.01 0.98
C PHE A 132 -16.60 19.58 -0.25
N GLN A 133 -17.15 18.37 -0.28
CA GLN A 133 -17.92 17.91 -1.44
C GLN A 133 -19.18 18.72 -1.75
N LYS A 134 -19.65 19.58 -0.81
CA LYS A 134 -20.75 20.53 -1.05
C LYS A 134 -20.29 21.85 -1.65
N LYS A 135 -18.96 22.11 -1.69
CA LYS A 135 -18.36 23.38 -2.06
C LYS A 135 -17.45 23.32 -3.29
N ILE A 136 -16.87 22.14 -3.55
CA ILE A 136 -15.93 21.91 -4.63
C ILE A 136 -16.03 20.44 -5.07
N PRO A 137 -15.76 20.11 -6.35
CA PRO A 137 -15.59 18.72 -6.80
C PRO A 137 -14.63 17.97 -5.89
N LEU A 138 -15.03 16.78 -5.42
CA LEU A 138 -14.22 15.97 -4.51
C LEU A 138 -14.23 14.52 -4.95
N ILE A 139 -13.04 13.93 -4.99
CA ILE A 139 -12.79 12.51 -5.22
C ILE A 139 -12.02 11.97 -4.03
N THR A 140 -12.26 10.70 -3.70
CA THR A 140 -11.48 10.01 -2.66
C THR A 140 -10.97 8.68 -3.21
N THR A 141 -9.65 8.45 -3.16
CA THR A 141 -9.09 7.12 -3.39
C THR A 141 -9.13 6.33 -2.09
N ILE A 142 -9.67 5.11 -2.16
CA ILE A 142 -9.67 4.13 -1.07
C ILE A 142 -8.88 2.92 -1.54
N HIS A 143 -7.72 2.67 -0.91
CA HIS A 143 -6.82 1.58 -1.28
C HIS A 143 -7.39 0.22 -0.88
N HIS A 144 -7.87 0.11 0.35
CA HIS A 144 -8.66 -1.01 0.85
C HIS A 144 -9.34 -0.60 2.17
N PRO A 145 -10.45 -1.24 2.55
CA PRO A 145 -11.02 -1.06 3.88
C PRO A 145 -10.12 -1.68 4.95
N ILE A 146 -9.61 -0.86 5.87
CA ILE A 146 -8.76 -1.32 7.00
C ILE A 146 -9.52 -2.27 7.94
N SER A 147 -10.84 -2.40 7.79
CA SER A 147 -11.67 -3.41 8.45
C SER A 147 -11.24 -4.86 8.17
N LYS A 148 -10.64 -5.12 7.00
CA LYS A 148 -10.06 -6.44 6.67
C LYS A 148 -8.87 -6.74 7.58
N ASP A 149 -7.96 -5.76 7.74
CA ASP A 149 -6.80 -5.89 8.61
C ASP A 149 -7.22 -6.22 10.05
N LEU A 150 -8.24 -5.49 10.57
CA LEU A 150 -8.80 -5.74 11.89
C LEU A 150 -9.34 -7.17 12.01
N LYS A 151 -10.07 -7.68 11.00
CA LYS A 151 -10.62 -9.05 11.03
C LYS A 151 -9.51 -10.10 11.15
N TYR A 152 -8.41 -9.96 10.38
CA TYR A 152 -7.28 -10.88 10.44
C TYR A 152 -6.51 -10.76 11.76
N GLU A 153 -6.25 -9.54 12.24
CA GLU A 153 -5.60 -9.32 13.53
C GLU A 153 -6.40 -9.95 14.69
N LEU A 154 -7.72 -9.77 14.73
CA LEU A 154 -8.56 -10.33 15.79
C LEU A 154 -8.60 -11.86 15.80
N LYS A 155 -8.43 -12.51 14.64
CA LYS A 155 -8.34 -13.97 14.56
C LYS A 155 -7.04 -14.50 15.18
N SER A 156 -5.93 -13.81 15.00
CA SER A 156 -4.61 -14.23 15.50
C SER A 156 -4.40 -13.98 16.99
N ILE A 157 -5.15 -13.05 17.62
CA ILE A 157 -4.99 -12.66 19.03
C ILE A 157 -5.83 -13.56 19.93
N LYS A 158 -5.20 -14.21 20.93
CA LYS A 158 -5.89 -15.02 21.94
C LYS A 158 -6.42 -14.18 23.12
N SER A 159 -5.68 -13.17 23.55
CA SER A 159 -6.03 -12.32 24.70
C SER A 159 -7.21 -11.39 24.42
N ILE A 160 -8.25 -11.44 25.25
CA ILE A 160 -9.44 -10.56 25.14
C ILE A 160 -9.07 -9.09 25.35
N PHE A 161 -8.14 -8.80 26.26
CA PHE A 161 -7.66 -7.44 26.52
C PHE A 161 -6.96 -6.87 25.30
N LEU A 162 -6.08 -7.64 24.64
CA LEU A 162 -5.42 -7.20 23.40
C LEU A 162 -6.44 -7.02 22.25
N LYS A 163 -7.48 -7.85 22.17
CA LYS A 163 -8.58 -7.65 21.20
C LYS A 163 -9.29 -6.31 21.42
N LEU A 164 -9.61 -5.97 22.67
CA LEU A 164 -10.25 -4.70 23.01
C LEU A 164 -9.35 -3.49 22.65
N LEU A 165 -8.04 -3.58 22.90
CA LEU A 165 -7.09 -2.55 22.49
C LEU A 165 -7.04 -2.40 20.95
N LYS A 166 -7.08 -3.51 20.21
CA LYS A 166 -7.12 -3.47 18.75
C LYS A 166 -8.42 -2.87 18.22
N ILE A 167 -9.56 -3.22 18.80
CA ILE A 167 -10.85 -2.61 18.46
C ILE A 167 -10.81 -1.10 18.78
N ARG A 168 -10.25 -0.71 19.92
CA ARG A 168 -10.08 0.71 20.30
C ARG A 168 -9.19 1.45 19.30
N TRP A 169 -8.09 0.83 18.87
CA TRP A 169 -7.20 1.41 17.86
C TRP A 169 -7.94 1.65 16.53
N HIS A 170 -8.74 0.70 16.09
CA HIS A 170 -9.51 0.77 14.85
C HIS A 170 -10.82 1.57 14.96
N SER A 171 -11.07 2.26 16.07
CA SER A 171 -12.33 3.01 16.28
C SER A 171 -12.59 4.11 15.23
N PHE A 172 -11.54 4.61 14.56
CA PHE A 172 -11.66 5.55 13.44
C PHE A 172 -12.42 4.98 12.23
N LEU A 173 -12.55 3.66 12.10
CA LEU A 173 -13.33 3.00 11.05
C LEU A 173 -14.81 3.40 11.06
N TRP A 174 -15.36 3.74 12.23
CA TRP A 174 -16.73 4.27 12.32
C TRP A 174 -16.86 5.57 11.53
N MET A 175 -15.92 6.50 11.70
CA MET A 175 -15.87 7.73 10.92
C MET A 175 -15.71 7.43 9.43
N GLN A 176 -14.75 6.59 9.06
CA GLN A 176 -14.47 6.25 7.67
C GLN A 176 -15.69 5.62 6.98
N THR A 177 -16.35 4.65 7.62
CA THR A 177 -17.58 4.04 7.12
C THR A 177 -18.70 5.07 6.97
N PHE A 178 -18.89 5.96 7.96
CA PHE A 178 -19.91 7.00 7.92
C PHE A 178 -19.70 7.97 6.76
N VAL A 179 -18.44 8.37 6.54
CA VAL A 179 -18.05 9.31 5.48
C VAL A 179 -18.13 8.64 4.12
N ALA A 180 -17.50 7.48 3.94
CA ALA A 180 -17.47 6.77 2.66
C ALA A 180 -18.86 6.55 2.06
N LYS A 181 -19.84 6.13 2.88
CA LYS A 181 -21.24 5.97 2.46
C LYS A 181 -21.85 7.22 1.81
N ARG A 182 -21.32 8.40 2.11
CA ARG A 182 -21.88 9.70 1.71
C ARG A 182 -21.07 10.40 0.62
N LEU A 183 -19.90 9.87 0.30
CA LEU A 183 -19.08 10.38 -0.80
C LEU A 183 -19.71 10.05 -2.15
N LYS A 184 -19.58 10.96 -3.11
CA LYS A 184 -20.16 10.82 -4.45
C LYS A 184 -19.24 10.11 -5.42
N ASN A 185 -17.93 10.40 -5.38
CA ASN A 185 -16.93 9.88 -6.32
C ASN A 185 -15.81 9.21 -5.54
N ILE A 186 -15.65 7.92 -5.74
CA ILE A 186 -14.63 7.10 -5.10
C ILE A 186 -13.82 6.39 -6.17
N ILE A 187 -12.51 6.36 -5.99
CA ILE A 187 -11.60 5.53 -6.76
C ILE A 187 -11.18 4.36 -5.88
N ALA A 188 -11.31 3.15 -6.38
CA ALA A 188 -10.73 1.93 -5.82
C ALA A 188 -9.53 1.51 -6.65
N VAL A 189 -8.49 1.01 -6.01
CA VAL A 189 -7.24 0.62 -6.69
C VAL A 189 -7.27 -0.77 -7.30
N SER A 190 -8.41 -1.47 -7.19
CA SER A 190 -8.65 -2.79 -7.80
C SER A 190 -10.15 -3.12 -7.76
N SER A 191 -10.60 -4.10 -8.56
CA SER A 191 -11.97 -4.62 -8.48
C SER A 191 -12.21 -5.35 -7.17
N SER A 192 -11.20 -6.01 -6.63
CA SER A 192 -11.25 -6.60 -5.28
C SER A 192 -11.49 -5.53 -4.22
N SER A 193 -10.70 -4.43 -4.22
CA SER A 193 -10.93 -3.30 -3.32
C SER A 193 -12.29 -2.66 -3.50
N LYS A 194 -12.80 -2.52 -4.74
CA LYS A 194 -14.15 -2.03 -5.01
C LYS A 194 -15.22 -2.89 -4.33
N LYS A 195 -15.10 -4.22 -4.43
CA LYS A 195 -16.01 -5.17 -3.77
C LYS A 195 -15.95 -5.01 -2.24
N ASP A 196 -14.75 -4.96 -1.69
CA ASP A 196 -14.55 -4.80 -0.25
C ASP A 196 -15.10 -3.46 0.28
N ILE A 197 -14.90 -2.35 -0.45
CA ILE A 197 -15.48 -1.03 -0.12
C ILE A 197 -17.01 -1.11 -0.13
N HIS A 198 -17.60 -1.78 -1.12
CA HIS A 198 -19.05 -2.00 -1.16
C HIS A 198 -19.53 -2.81 0.05
N GLU A 199 -18.87 -3.93 0.35
CA GLU A 199 -19.28 -4.84 1.43
C GLU A 199 -19.07 -4.25 2.82
N ASP A 200 -17.92 -3.65 3.10
CA ASP A 200 -17.54 -3.20 4.43
C ASP A 200 -18.05 -1.78 4.73
N PHE A 201 -17.93 -0.86 3.77
CA PHE A 201 -18.37 0.53 3.93
C PHE A 201 -19.79 0.80 3.43
N LYS A 202 -20.45 -0.20 2.80
CA LYS A 202 -21.81 -0.09 2.25
C LYS A 202 -21.96 1.06 1.24
N VAL A 203 -20.94 1.24 0.40
CA VAL A 203 -20.95 2.22 -0.69
C VAL A 203 -21.61 1.60 -1.92
N ASP A 204 -22.41 2.39 -2.66
CA ASP A 204 -22.98 1.95 -3.94
C ASP A 204 -21.87 1.76 -4.98
N LEU A 205 -21.84 0.59 -5.64
CA LEU A 205 -20.86 0.23 -6.68
C LEU A 205 -20.80 1.23 -7.83
N LYS A 206 -21.90 1.93 -8.14
CA LYS A 206 -21.96 2.97 -9.19
C LYS A 206 -21.14 4.21 -8.87
N ARG A 207 -20.80 4.44 -7.61
CA ARG A 207 -19.97 5.57 -7.16
C ARG A 207 -18.48 5.25 -7.13
N ILE A 208 -18.10 4.01 -7.45
CA ILE A 208 -16.74 3.51 -7.34
C ILE A 208 -16.19 3.21 -8.73
N SER A 209 -15.26 4.03 -9.18
CA SER A 209 -14.42 3.76 -10.35
C SER A 209 -13.22 2.91 -9.95
N VAL A 210 -12.80 1.97 -10.81
CA VAL A 210 -11.59 1.19 -10.57
C VAL A 210 -10.47 1.77 -11.42
N ILE A 211 -9.37 2.16 -10.77
CA ILE A 211 -8.14 2.61 -11.41
C ILE A 211 -7.00 1.92 -10.70
N LEU A 212 -6.31 1.00 -11.38
CA LEU A 212 -5.16 0.29 -10.82
C LEU A 212 -4.03 1.26 -10.49
N ASN A 213 -3.21 0.94 -9.50
CA ASN A 213 -2.00 1.72 -9.24
C ASN A 213 -0.94 1.47 -10.32
N GLY A 214 0.00 2.39 -10.43
CA GLY A 214 1.18 2.26 -11.28
C GLY A 214 2.38 1.65 -10.56
N ILE A 215 3.33 1.17 -11.33
CA ILE A 215 4.68 0.82 -10.89
C ILE A 215 5.65 1.88 -11.44
N ASP A 216 6.67 2.25 -10.68
CA ASP A 216 7.67 3.19 -11.14
C ASP A 216 8.74 2.48 -11.98
N ASN A 217 8.59 2.52 -13.29
CA ASN A 217 9.51 1.89 -14.23
C ASN A 217 10.85 2.68 -14.38
N GLU A 218 10.97 3.86 -13.79
CA GLU A 218 12.24 4.59 -13.68
C GLU A 218 13.13 3.99 -12.56
N ILE A 219 12.51 3.34 -11.57
CA ILE A 219 13.19 2.66 -10.47
C ILE A 219 13.26 1.16 -10.71
N PHE A 220 12.11 0.53 -11.02
CA PHE A 220 12.02 -0.92 -11.23
C PHE A 220 12.16 -1.23 -12.72
N PHE A 221 13.32 -1.75 -13.09
CA PHE A 221 13.66 -2.15 -14.46
C PHE A 221 14.65 -3.32 -14.46
N PRO A 222 14.73 -4.11 -15.54
CA PRO A 222 15.61 -5.27 -15.60
C PRO A 222 17.10 -4.88 -15.51
N GLN A 223 17.90 -5.68 -14.80
CA GLN A 223 19.37 -5.60 -14.80
C GLN A 223 19.92 -6.99 -15.10
N ASN A 224 20.52 -7.16 -16.28
CA ASN A 224 20.81 -8.49 -16.84
C ASN A 224 21.92 -9.29 -16.13
N ASP A 225 22.79 -8.64 -15.34
CA ASP A 225 24.01 -9.29 -14.82
C ASP A 225 23.91 -9.75 -13.36
N LYS A 226 22.69 -9.69 -12.75
CA LYS A 226 22.55 -9.91 -11.31
C LYS A 226 21.82 -11.18 -10.89
N THR A 227 21.26 -11.96 -11.82
CA THR A 227 20.48 -13.16 -11.45
C THR A 227 21.38 -14.24 -10.84
N VAL A 228 21.01 -14.72 -9.66
CA VAL A 228 21.65 -15.84 -8.96
C VAL A 228 20.74 -17.05 -9.05
N THR A 229 21.23 -18.12 -9.66
CA THR A 229 20.46 -19.37 -9.82
C THR A 229 19.99 -19.92 -8.48
N LYS A 230 18.74 -20.39 -8.43
CA LYS A 230 18.09 -20.91 -7.22
C LYS A 230 17.93 -19.87 -6.10
N ARG A 231 17.94 -18.57 -6.40
CA ARG A 231 17.57 -17.53 -5.44
C ARG A 231 16.10 -17.19 -5.55
N ILE A 232 15.35 -17.46 -4.49
CA ILE A 232 13.97 -16.97 -4.33
C ILE A 232 14.01 -15.65 -3.58
N VAL A 233 13.28 -14.65 -4.10
CA VAL A 233 13.06 -13.38 -3.41
C VAL A 233 11.57 -13.25 -3.02
N THR A 234 11.30 -12.74 -1.83
CA THR A 234 9.95 -12.40 -1.37
C THR A 234 9.94 -11.06 -0.66
N THR A 235 8.81 -10.36 -0.68
CA THR A 235 8.59 -9.13 0.09
C THR A 235 7.60 -9.40 1.21
N ALA A 236 8.12 -9.55 2.42
CA ALA A 236 7.33 -9.81 3.61
C ALA A 236 8.08 -9.35 4.86
N SER A 237 7.40 -8.68 5.80
CA SER A 237 7.98 -8.44 7.12
C SER A 237 7.67 -9.61 8.04
N ALA A 238 8.63 -9.96 8.91
CA ALA A 238 8.45 -11.01 9.92
C ALA A 238 7.24 -10.70 10.82
N ASP A 239 6.53 -11.75 11.21
CA ASP A 239 5.36 -11.69 12.09
C ASP A 239 4.19 -10.83 11.57
N VAL A 240 4.08 -10.65 10.25
CA VAL A 240 2.92 -10.04 9.59
C VAL A 240 2.11 -11.13 8.86
N PRO A 241 1.05 -11.68 9.48
CA PRO A 241 0.33 -12.85 8.96
C PRO A 241 -0.21 -12.67 7.54
N LEU A 242 -0.72 -11.46 7.21
CA LEU A 242 -1.25 -11.15 5.87
C LEU A 242 -0.24 -11.30 4.74
N LYS A 243 1.07 -11.27 5.04
CA LYS A 243 2.12 -11.47 4.04
C LYS A 243 2.41 -12.93 3.72
N GLY A 244 1.80 -13.87 4.45
CA GLY A 244 1.85 -15.31 4.16
C GLY A 244 3.23 -15.95 4.21
N LEU A 245 4.23 -15.30 4.84
CA LEU A 245 5.61 -15.79 4.87
C LEU A 245 5.70 -17.21 5.48
N ASP A 246 4.85 -17.54 6.44
CA ASP A 246 4.80 -18.86 7.06
C ASP A 246 4.59 -19.99 6.05
N PHE A 247 3.68 -19.79 5.08
CA PHE A 247 3.39 -20.79 4.04
C PHE A 247 4.56 -20.94 3.07
N LEU A 248 5.25 -19.83 2.77
CA LEU A 248 6.46 -19.88 1.96
C LEU A 248 7.61 -20.59 2.68
N LEU A 249 7.79 -20.39 3.99
CA LEU A 249 8.83 -21.07 4.76
C LEU A 249 8.61 -22.59 4.78
N ASP A 250 7.37 -23.07 4.87
CA ASP A 250 7.05 -24.50 4.78
C ASP A 250 7.41 -25.06 3.39
N ALA A 251 6.98 -24.38 2.32
CA ALA A 251 7.31 -24.76 0.95
C ALA A 251 8.85 -24.73 0.70
N PHE A 252 9.52 -23.67 1.18
CA PHE A 252 10.97 -23.50 1.06
C PHE A 252 11.75 -24.58 1.79
N SER A 253 11.32 -24.97 3.00
CA SER A 253 11.96 -26.05 3.76
C SER A 253 11.93 -27.37 2.98
N ASN A 254 10.82 -27.71 2.33
CA ASN A 254 10.73 -28.90 1.49
C ASN A 254 11.62 -28.82 0.24
N LEU A 255 11.61 -27.64 -0.42
CA LEU A 255 12.45 -27.39 -1.59
C LEU A 255 13.95 -27.44 -1.26
N SER A 256 14.35 -26.92 -0.11
CA SER A 256 15.73 -26.87 0.33
C SER A 256 16.37 -28.24 0.57
N LYS A 257 15.57 -29.30 0.73
CA LYS A 257 16.00 -30.70 0.79
C LYS A 257 16.33 -31.26 -0.60
N GLN A 258 15.72 -30.71 -1.65
CA GLN A 258 15.89 -31.14 -3.04
C GLN A 258 16.97 -30.31 -3.77
N TYR A 259 17.11 -29.02 -3.40
CA TYR A 259 18.05 -28.07 -3.98
C TYR A 259 18.99 -27.58 -2.88
N SER A 260 20.23 -28.06 -2.87
CA SER A 260 21.22 -27.75 -1.82
C SER A 260 21.65 -26.29 -1.80
N ASP A 261 21.66 -25.66 -2.98
CA ASP A 261 22.07 -24.29 -3.27
C ASP A 261 20.93 -23.28 -3.20
N LEU A 262 19.73 -23.70 -2.76
CA LEU A 262 18.54 -22.84 -2.67
C LEU A 262 18.70 -21.80 -1.57
N GLU A 263 18.47 -20.52 -1.92
CA GLU A 263 18.44 -19.37 -1.00
C GLU A 263 17.08 -18.69 -1.01
N LEU A 264 16.64 -18.19 0.15
CA LEU A 264 15.47 -17.33 0.29
C LEU A 264 15.89 -15.95 0.81
N HIS A 265 15.70 -14.93 0.00
CA HIS A 265 15.92 -13.53 0.37
C HIS A 265 14.59 -12.86 0.67
N VAL A 266 14.42 -12.37 1.88
CA VAL A 266 13.22 -11.70 2.36
C VAL A 266 13.47 -10.20 2.42
N ILE A 267 12.78 -9.43 1.57
CA ILE A 267 12.75 -7.96 1.66
C ILE A 267 11.77 -7.59 2.77
N GLY A 268 12.30 -7.18 3.92
CA GLY A 268 11.50 -6.81 5.09
C GLY A 268 12.23 -7.03 6.41
N GLY A 269 11.65 -6.50 7.46
CA GLY A 269 12.26 -6.54 8.79
C GLY A 269 12.27 -7.94 9.41
N LYS A 270 13.40 -8.32 10.03
CA LYS A 270 13.54 -9.47 10.90
C LYS A 270 13.11 -9.12 12.33
N LYS A 271 12.49 -10.06 13.02
CA LYS A 271 12.13 -9.90 14.44
C LYS A 271 12.71 -11.05 15.24
N GLU A 272 13.78 -10.76 15.98
CA GLU A 272 14.44 -11.75 16.82
C GLU A 272 13.50 -12.28 17.91
N GLY A 273 13.48 -13.60 18.11
CA GLY A 273 12.58 -14.27 19.06
C GLY A 273 11.10 -14.23 18.68
N GLY A 274 10.74 -13.66 17.53
CA GLY A 274 9.38 -13.65 16.99
C GLY A 274 8.93 -15.02 16.48
N HIS A 275 7.68 -15.10 16.03
CA HIS A 275 7.11 -16.33 15.47
C HIS A 275 7.90 -16.82 14.24
N THR A 276 8.13 -15.94 13.29
CA THR A 276 8.89 -16.24 12.05
C THR A 276 10.30 -16.76 12.37
N HIS A 277 11.00 -16.13 13.33
CA HIS A 277 12.34 -16.57 13.74
C HIS A 277 12.32 -17.99 14.30
N ARG A 278 11.40 -18.30 15.23
CA ARG A 278 11.25 -19.66 15.79
C ARG A 278 10.94 -20.68 14.71
N LYS A 279 10.03 -20.37 13.78
CA LYS A 279 9.68 -21.26 12.66
C LYS A 279 10.89 -21.58 11.78
N ILE A 280 11.74 -20.59 11.46
CA ILE A 280 12.97 -20.79 10.69
C ILE A 280 13.92 -21.77 11.40
N MET A 281 14.08 -21.63 12.73
CA MET A 281 14.90 -22.55 13.53
C MET A 281 14.30 -23.95 13.59
N GLU A 282 12.99 -24.08 13.81
CA GLU A 282 12.26 -25.37 13.83
C GLU A 282 12.40 -26.13 12.50
N LEU A 283 12.40 -25.39 11.38
CA LEU A 283 12.56 -25.96 10.04
C LEU A 283 14.03 -26.23 9.65
N ASN A 284 15.00 -25.81 10.47
CA ASN A 284 16.46 -25.93 10.23
C ASN A 284 16.90 -25.29 8.91
N ILE A 285 16.39 -24.12 8.59
CA ILE A 285 16.69 -23.37 7.34
C ILE A 285 17.37 -22.02 7.59
N GLU A 286 17.86 -21.74 8.79
CA GLU A 286 18.44 -20.46 9.20
C GLU A 286 19.64 -20.01 8.34
N LYS A 287 20.42 -20.97 7.83
CA LYS A 287 21.59 -20.70 6.97
C LYS A 287 21.22 -20.36 5.52
N LYS A 288 19.95 -20.53 5.15
CA LYS A 288 19.44 -20.36 3.79
C LYS A 288 18.43 -19.22 3.66
N VAL A 289 18.02 -18.57 4.78
CA VAL A 289 17.06 -17.46 4.80
C VAL A 289 17.75 -16.18 5.21
N PHE A 290 17.71 -15.19 4.32
CA PHE A 290 18.40 -13.90 4.47
C PHE A 290 17.38 -12.77 4.50
N PHE A 291 17.39 -11.95 5.56
CA PHE A 291 16.54 -10.78 5.66
C PHE A 291 17.28 -9.54 5.20
N ASN A 292 16.63 -8.76 4.35
CA ASN A 292 17.11 -7.49 3.80
C ASN A 292 16.14 -6.38 4.25
N ASN A 293 16.52 -5.64 5.27
CA ASN A 293 15.70 -4.56 5.85
C ASN A 293 16.31 -3.18 5.59
N ASP A 294 15.51 -2.15 5.75
CA ASP A 294 15.89 -0.74 5.62
C ASP A 294 16.52 -0.38 4.26
N LEU A 295 16.08 -1.08 3.20
CA LEU A 295 16.54 -0.87 1.84
C LEU A 295 15.94 0.38 1.22
N THR A 296 16.71 1.08 0.41
CA THR A 296 16.23 2.06 -0.57
C THR A 296 15.48 1.36 -1.71
N PHE A 297 14.72 2.10 -2.50
CA PHE A 297 14.02 1.52 -3.66
C PHE A 297 14.98 0.94 -4.71
N ASP A 298 16.14 1.55 -4.90
CA ASP A 298 17.18 1.02 -5.79
C ASP A 298 17.74 -0.31 -5.28
N GLU A 299 17.99 -0.43 -3.97
CA GLU A 299 18.43 -1.69 -3.36
C GLU A 299 17.34 -2.76 -3.42
N VAL A 300 16.06 -2.40 -3.25
CA VAL A 300 14.93 -3.32 -3.44
C VAL A 300 14.89 -3.85 -4.87
N ARG A 301 15.05 -2.96 -5.88
CA ARG A 301 15.20 -3.37 -7.29
C ARG A 301 16.37 -4.34 -7.46
N ASP A 302 17.52 -4.03 -6.89
CA ASP A 302 18.71 -4.86 -7.01
C ASP A 302 18.51 -6.26 -6.42
N VAL A 303 17.79 -6.36 -5.29
CA VAL A 303 17.39 -7.64 -4.72
C VAL A 303 16.43 -8.39 -5.65
N TYR A 304 15.41 -7.74 -6.22
CA TYR A 304 14.54 -8.38 -7.21
C TYR A 304 15.33 -8.83 -8.44
N CYS A 305 16.22 -7.99 -8.97
CA CYS A 305 17.04 -8.34 -10.14
C CYS A 305 17.97 -9.53 -9.86
N SER A 306 18.39 -9.74 -8.61
CA SER A 306 19.19 -10.91 -8.22
C SER A 306 18.40 -12.22 -8.16
N ALA A 307 17.06 -12.18 -8.16
CA ALA A 307 16.22 -13.36 -8.05
C ALA A 307 16.29 -14.25 -9.30
N ASP A 308 16.27 -15.56 -9.11
CA ASP A 308 15.91 -16.53 -10.14
C ASP A 308 14.38 -16.49 -10.38
N LEU A 309 13.62 -16.42 -9.29
CA LEU A 309 12.19 -16.14 -9.32
C LEU A 309 11.74 -15.38 -8.06
N VAL A 310 10.58 -14.73 -8.14
CA VAL A 310 9.97 -14.01 -7.02
C VAL A 310 8.72 -14.75 -6.54
N VAL A 311 8.56 -14.88 -5.22
CA VAL A 311 7.37 -15.51 -4.62
C VAL A 311 6.69 -14.51 -3.72
N ILE A 312 5.42 -14.20 -3.98
CA ILE A 312 4.62 -13.29 -3.15
C ILE A 312 3.42 -14.08 -2.57
N PRO A 313 3.58 -14.64 -1.36
CA PRO A 313 2.61 -15.56 -0.76
C PRO A 313 1.50 -14.86 0.01
N SER A 314 1.24 -13.58 -0.26
CA SER A 314 0.31 -12.73 0.51
C SER A 314 -1.10 -13.30 0.56
N LEU A 315 -1.71 -13.31 1.74
CA LEU A 315 -3.10 -13.75 1.94
C LEU A 315 -4.12 -12.70 1.50
N TYR A 316 -3.70 -11.44 1.48
CA TYR A 316 -4.51 -10.33 0.98
C TYR A 316 -3.64 -9.14 0.61
N GLU A 317 -3.92 -8.55 -0.56
CA GLU A 317 -3.36 -7.28 -1.01
C GLU A 317 -4.47 -6.38 -1.58
N GLY A 318 -4.44 -5.10 -1.24
CA GLY A 318 -5.35 -4.13 -1.84
C GLY A 318 -4.99 -3.81 -3.30
N PHE A 319 -3.69 -3.92 -3.64
CA PHE A 319 -3.17 -3.83 -5.00
C PHE A 319 -2.13 -4.92 -5.25
N GLY A 320 -1.02 -4.94 -4.50
CA GLY A 320 0.08 -5.90 -4.70
C GLY A 320 1.28 -5.28 -5.42
N PHE A 321 1.81 -4.18 -4.90
CA PHE A 321 2.98 -3.51 -5.48
C PHE A 321 4.14 -4.46 -5.72
N ALA A 322 4.45 -5.34 -4.76
CA ALA A 322 5.55 -6.30 -4.87
C ALA A 322 5.47 -7.21 -6.10
N VAL A 323 4.26 -7.59 -6.52
CA VAL A 323 4.05 -8.37 -7.76
C VAL A 323 4.40 -7.52 -8.97
N GLY A 324 3.89 -6.29 -9.04
CA GLY A 324 4.16 -5.37 -10.15
C GLY A 324 5.63 -4.96 -10.25
N GLU A 325 6.30 -4.73 -9.11
CA GLU A 325 7.73 -4.40 -9.01
C GLU A 325 8.60 -5.56 -9.52
N ALA A 326 8.31 -6.80 -9.10
CA ALA A 326 8.99 -7.98 -9.60
C ALA A 326 8.81 -8.17 -11.13
N MET A 327 7.58 -7.96 -11.63
CA MET A 327 7.27 -7.98 -13.07
C MET A 327 8.05 -6.89 -13.82
N ALA A 328 8.13 -5.67 -13.28
CA ALA A 328 8.91 -4.58 -13.87
C ALA A 328 10.42 -4.86 -13.91
N CYS A 329 10.92 -5.68 -12.98
CA CYS A 329 12.30 -6.20 -13.00
C CYS A 329 12.49 -7.42 -13.93
N ASN A 330 11.50 -7.76 -14.75
CA ASN A 330 11.51 -8.94 -15.64
C ASN A 330 11.77 -10.26 -14.90
N LYS A 331 11.08 -10.45 -13.76
CA LYS A 331 11.17 -11.69 -12.98
C LYS A 331 9.90 -12.51 -13.07
N ALA A 332 10.06 -13.83 -13.22
CA ALA A 332 8.93 -14.75 -13.12
C ALA A 332 8.40 -14.78 -11.70
N VAL A 333 7.07 -14.74 -11.56
CA VAL A 333 6.41 -14.61 -10.27
C VAL A 333 5.52 -15.83 -10.00
N VAL A 334 5.67 -16.40 -8.79
CA VAL A 334 4.69 -17.29 -8.17
C VAL A 334 3.99 -16.51 -7.07
N THR A 335 2.67 -16.50 -7.07
CA THR A 335 1.89 -15.72 -6.11
C THR A 335 0.57 -16.40 -5.78
N THR A 336 -0.21 -15.78 -4.89
CA THR A 336 -1.49 -16.30 -4.46
C THR A 336 -2.67 -15.56 -5.10
N ASP A 337 -3.87 -16.07 -4.91
CA ASP A 337 -5.13 -15.42 -5.29
C ASP A 337 -5.61 -14.37 -4.28
N GLY A 338 -4.73 -13.90 -3.39
CA GLY A 338 -5.04 -13.00 -2.29
C GLY A 338 -5.42 -11.57 -2.71
N GLY A 339 -6.70 -11.23 -2.62
CA GLY A 339 -7.19 -9.87 -2.88
C GLY A 339 -7.04 -9.42 -4.33
N ALA A 340 -6.29 -8.35 -4.59
CA ALA A 340 -6.10 -7.77 -5.92
C ALA A 340 -4.98 -8.43 -6.74
N ILE A 341 -4.22 -9.35 -6.18
CA ILE A 341 -3.07 -9.96 -6.84
C ILE A 341 -3.40 -10.53 -8.22
N PRO A 342 -4.52 -11.31 -8.41
CA PRO A 342 -4.88 -11.82 -9.72
C PRO A 342 -5.11 -10.73 -10.77
N GLU A 343 -5.58 -9.54 -10.37
CA GLU A 343 -5.79 -8.42 -11.28
C GLU A 343 -4.47 -7.78 -11.72
N VAL A 344 -3.46 -7.76 -10.83
CA VAL A 344 -2.14 -7.20 -11.14
C VAL A 344 -1.33 -8.15 -12.02
N ILE A 345 -1.25 -9.42 -11.65
CA ILE A 345 -0.43 -10.39 -12.37
C ILE A 345 -1.07 -10.82 -13.71
N GLY A 346 -2.37 -10.87 -13.80
CA GLY A 346 -3.07 -11.39 -14.98
C GLY A 346 -2.65 -12.85 -15.30
N ASP A 347 -2.29 -13.09 -16.56
CA ASP A 347 -1.78 -14.38 -17.06
C ASP A 347 -0.24 -14.43 -17.13
N CYS A 348 0.44 -13.54 -16.38
CA CYS A 348 1.89 -13.33 -16.45
C CYS A 348 2.69 -14.03 -15.33
N GLY A 349 2.08 -14.96 -14.60
CA GLY A 349 2.73 -15.69 -13.52
C GLY A 349 1.96 -16.94 -13.11
N ILE A 350 2.43 -17.63 -12.08
CA ILE A 350 1.70 -18.75 -11.48
C ILE A 350 0.94 -18.24 -10.26
N VAL A 351 -0.39 -18.42 -10.29
CA VAL A 351 -1.28 -18.08 -9.18
C VAL A 351 -1.74 -19.35 -8.49
N VAL A 352 -1.57 -19.42 -7.18
CA VAL A 352 -1.98 -20.54 -6.34
C VAL A 352 -2.99 -20.08 -5.29
N ASN A 353 -3.64 -21.01 -4.60
CA ASN A 353 -4.55 -20.66 -3.51
C ASN A 353 -3.78 -20.04 -2.33
N THR A 354 -4.40 -19.08 -1.65
CA THR A 354 -3.91 -18.58 -0.35
C THR A 354 -3.83 -19.72 0.68
N GLU A 355 -2.90 -19.61 1.62
CA GLU A 355 -2.72 -20.57 2.71
C GLU A 355 -2.34 -22.00 2.26
N ASP A 356 -1.80 -22.17 1.05
CA ASP A 356 -1.44 -23.47 0.47
C ASP A 356 0.06 -23.58 0.16
N SER A 357 0.83 -24.11 1.10
CA SER A 357 2.29 -24.31 0.98
C SER A 357 2.64 -25.34 -0.10
N LEU A 358 1.77 -26.34 -0.34
CA LEU A 358 2.03 -27.39 -1.34
C LEU A 358 1.91 -26.82 -2.76
N GLN A 359 0.86 -26.03 -3.03
CA GLN A 359 0.73 -25.38 -4.32
C GLN A 359 1.86 -24.35 -4.57
N LEU A 360 2.32 -23.63 -3.53
CA LEU A 360 3.49 -22.76 -3.64
C LEU A 360 4.73 -23.57 -4.04
N GLU A 361 4.97 -24.71 -3.36
CA GLU A 361 6.08 -25.60 -3.67
C GLU A 361 6.02 -26.10 -5.12
N GLU A 362 4.86 -26.56 -5.58
CA GLU A 362 4.64 -27.04 -6.95
C GLU A 362 4.84 -25.93 -7.99
N GLY A 363 4.32 -24.72 -7.75
CA GLY A 363 4.50 -23.57 -8.61
C GLY A 363 5.98 -23.19 -8.78
N ILE A 364 6.73 -23.18 -7.68
CA ILE A 364 8.18 -22.92 -7.68
C ILE A 364 8.91 -24.01 -8.45
N LYS A 365 8.65 -25.30 -8.17
CA LYS A 365 9.25 -26.44 -8.87
C LYS A 365 9.02 -26.38 -10.37
N LYS A 366 7.82 -25.99 -10.79
CA LYS A 366 7.46 -25.87 -12.20
C LYS A 366 8.35 -24.87 -12.91
N LEU A 367 8.59 -23.69 -12.31
CA LEU A 367 9.46 -22.68 -12.92
C LEU A 367 10.95 -23.04 -12.83
N PHE A 368 11.40 -23.78 -11.83
CA PHE A 368 12.77 -24.27 -11.75
C PHE A 368 13.07 -25.37 -12.79
N LYS A 369 12.07 -26.10 -13.25
CA LYS A 369 12.22 -27.17 -14.23
C LYS A 369 12.00 -26.72 -15.67
N ASP A 370 11.29 -25.64 -15.89
CA ASP A 370 10.88 -25.15 -17.20
C ASP A 370 11.36 -23.70 -17.41
N GLU A 371 12.62 -23.57 -17.86
CA GLU A 371 13.25 -22.27 -18.16
C GLU A 371 12.49 -21.52 -19.26
N VAL A 372 11.92 -22.21 -20.25
CA VAL A 372 11.17 -21.59 -21.33
C VAL A 372 9.89 -20.94 -20.80
N LEU A 373 9.15 -21.66 -19.96
CA LEU A 373 7.96 -21.11 -19.30
C LEU A 373 8.35 -19.94 -18.37
N LYS A 374 9.43 -20.08 -17.60
CA LYS A 374 9.91 -19.04 -16.69
C LYS A 374 10.22 -17.75 -17.44
N SER A 375 11.03 -17.81 -18.51
CA SER A 375 11.34 -16.65 -19.34
C SER A 375 10.09 -16.05 -19.97
N LYS A 376 9.22 -16.87 -20.56
CA LYS A 376 7.98 -16.41 -21.17
C LYS A 376 7.08 -15.65 -20.19
N LEU A 377 6.94 -16.13 -18.96
CA LEU A 377 6.11 -15.46 -17.94
C LEU A 377 6.78 -14.16 -17.46
N ALA A 378 8.11 -14.13 -17.32
CA ALA A 378 8.84 -12.92 -16.98
C ALA A 378 8.67 -11.83 -18.05
N ASP A 379 8.85 -12.17 -19.33
CA ASP A 379 8.70 -11.22 -20.45
C ASP A 379 7.26 -10.67 -20.55
N LYS A 380 6.26 -11.52 -20.44
CA LYS A 380 4.85 -11.09 -20.38
C LYS A 380 4.59 -10.17 -19.19
N GLY A 381 5.16 -10.50 -18.02
CA GLY A 381 5.05 -9.69 -16.82
C GLY A 381 5.64 -8.30 -17.02
N TYR A 382 6.84 -8.23 -17.57
CA TYR A 382 7.52 -6.98 -17.89
C TYR A 382 6.70 -6.10 -18.84
N GLU A 383 6.23 -6.68 -19.97
CA GLU A 383 5.37 -5.95 -20.90
C GLU A 383 4.11 -5.39 -20.21
N ARG A 384 3.47 -6.20 -19.36
CA ARG A 384 2.28 -5.79 -18.62
C ARG A 384 2.59 -4.66 -17.66
N ALA A 385 3.68 -4.74 -16.89
CA ALA A 385 4.09 -3.71 -15.94
C ALA A 385 4.36 -2.37 -16.65
N VAL A 386 5.11 -2.39 -17.76
CA VAL A 386 5.47 -1.17 -18.49
C VAL A 386 4.27 -0.54 -19.22
N ARG A 387 3.40 -1.33 -19.83
CA ARG A 387 2.32 -0.80 -20.66
C ARG A 387 1.07 -0.42 -19.87
N PHE A 388 0.70 -1.20 -18.86
CA PHE A 388 -0.61 -1.06 -18.19
C PHE A 388 -0.50 -0.60 -16.74
N LEU A 389 0.60 -0.96 -16.04
CA LEU A 389 0.79 -0.61 -14.65
C LEU A 389 1.81 0.55 -14.52
N ASN A 390 1.57 1.67 -15.20
CA ASN A 390 2.43 2.85 -15.11
C ASN A 390 1.67 4.07 -14.60
N TRP A 391 2.36 4.96 -13.89
CA TRP A 391 1.75 6.09 -13.23
C TRP A 391 1.22 7.16 -14.18
N ASP A 392 1.75 7.27 -15.40
CA ASP A 392 1.25 8.25 -16.38
C ASP A 392 -0.12 7.83 -16.92
N THR A 393 -0.35 6.51 -17.11
CA THR A 393 -1.68 5.95 -17.40
C THR A 393 -2.65 6.20 -16.23
N VAL A 394 -2.22 5.91 -14.99
CA VAL A 394 -3.02 6.16 -13.78
C VAL A 394 -3.44 7.62 -13.68
N ALA A 395 -2.50 8.55 -13.85
CA ALA A 395 -2.79 9.99 -13.80
C ALA A 395 -3.78 10.44 -14.89
N SER A 396 -3.67 9.86 -16.10
CA SER A 396 -4.62 10.13 -17.20
C SER A 396 -6.03 9.65 -16.86
N GLU A 397 -6.18 8.44 -16.29
CA GLU A 397 -7.47 7.90 -15.86
C GLU A 397 -8.07 8.69 -14.69
N VAL A 398 -7.26 9.04 -13.71
CA VAL A 398 -7.66 9.90 -12.57
C VAL A 398 -8.13 11.27 -13.07
N THR A 399 -7.44 11.85 -14.07
CA THR A 399 -7.84 13.14 -14.68
C THR A 399 -9.24 13.05 -15.31
N LYS A 400 -9.58 11.95 -15.98
CA LYS A 400 -10.94 11.75 -16.51
C LYS A 400 -11.99 11.80 -15.40
N VAL A 401 -11.72 11.14 -14.26
CA VAL A 401 -12.61 11.18 -13.10
C VAL A 401 -12.73 12.60 -12.52
N TYR A 402 -11.63 13.39 -12.53
CA TYR A 402 -11.69 14.80 -12.14
C TYR A 402 -12.62 15.58 -13.06
N GLU A 403 -12.46 15.48 -14.38
CA GLU A 403 -13.27 16.18 -15.37
C GLU A 403 -14.76 15.82 -15.25
N GLU A 404 -15.08 14.53 -15.05
CA GLU A 404 -16.45 14.06 -14.82
C GLU A 404 -17.04 14.63 -13.52
N SER A 405 -16.26 14.64 -12.45
CA SER A 405 -16.68 15.22 -11.17
C SER A 405 -16.94 16.74 -11.28
N ILE A 406 -16.07 17.47 -11.98
CA ILE A 406 -16.22 18.90 -12.24
C ILE A 406 -17.48 19.17 -13.06
N LYS A 407 -17.72 18.41 -14.13
CA LYS A 407 -18.93 18.54 -14.97
C LYS A 407 -20.22 18.28 -14.18
N SER A 408 -20.22 17.24 -13.31
CA SER A 408 -21.38 16.89 -12.50
C SER A 408 -21.62 17.86 -11.36
N PHE A 409 -20.60 18.55 -10.86
CA PHE A 409 -20.72 19.54 -9.79
C PHE A 409 -21.31 20.87 -10.28
N LYS A 410 -21.09 21.23 -11.55
CA LYS A 410 -21.63 22.47 -12.16
C LYS A 410 -23.11 22.36 -12.59
N LYS A 411 -23.65 21.14 -12.66
CA LYS A 411 -25.08 20.88 -12.90
C LYS A 411 -25.87 20.92 -11.59
#